data_934b4deb354cbe7fdcbf34dacf16436e
#
_entry.id   934b4deb354cbe7fdcbf34dacf16436e
#
_cell.length_a   1.000
_cell.length_b   1.000
_cell.length_c   1.000
_cell.angle_alpha   90.00
_cell.angle_beta   90.00
_cell.angle_gamma   90.00
#
_symmetry.space_group_name_H-M   'P 1'
#
loop_
_entity.id
_entity.type
_entity.pdbx_description
1 polymer ?
#
loop_
_entity_poly.entity_id
_entity_poly.type
_entity_poly.pdbx_seq_one_letter_code
_entity_poly.pdbx_strand_id
1 'polypeptide(L)'
;MTEIPEYGRACVLTGPGTFEIRDIRVPRPGRQEVLLKFRAVAICGSDPQIIRGELAGSWPPAYPFVAGHEWAGEVVAVGEGVTDLQVGDRVAGEAHKGCGYCDNCKRGRYSLCLNYGDPASGHEHYGFTVPGAYAQYQKYSVRSLSKMPDNVSFEEGALCDTAGVALHGLSLTGITPGGTVAVIGPGPIGICALRLAHALGAARVVMVGRGSRLASARRFGADELVDFTTTEPVAAVRALTDGLGVDQAFECSGAPGTFAQAVRMVRKGGAVGLLGVPADESDEPVPFKFIAHNEVAIFGSRADPNAVPNVLSLISSGALRVGDVISHRFPLEQFDQALATFVERRDNAVKVVVLPNGADEA
;
A
#
# COMPACT_ATOMS: atom_id res chain seq x y z
N MET A 1 14.07 -25.21 -17.26
CA MET A 1 12.77 -24.87 -16.62
C MET A 1 12.78 -25.54 -15.26
N THR A 2 12.69 -24.77 -14.18
CA THR A 2 12.58 -25.33 -12.83
C THR A 2 11.25 -26.06 -12.74
N GLU A 3 11.25 -27.31 -12.31
CA GLU A 3 10.02 -28.11 -12.15
C GLU A 3 9.12 -27.44 -11.09
N ILE A 4 7.86 -27.20 -11.42
CA ILE A 4 6.89 -26.61 -10.50
C ILE A 4 6.47 -27.72 -9.52
N PRO A 5 6.66 -27.54 -8.20
CA PRO A 5 6.28 -28.56 -7.23
C PRO A 5 4.76 -28.73 -7.16
N GLU A 6 4.29 -29.90 -6.75
CA GLU A 6 2.85 -30.14 -6.53
C GLU A 6 2.32 -29.37 -5.30
N TYR A 7 3.17 -29.20 -4.29
CA TYR A 7 2.86 -28.49 -3.03
C TYR A 7 3.88 -27.40 -2.78
N GLY A 8 3.45 -26.34 -2.11
CA GLY A 8 4.29 -25.24 -1.66
C GLY A 8 3.84 -24.74 -0.30
N ARG A 9 4.76 -24.13 0.46
CA ARG A 9 4.49 -23.59 1.79
C ARG A 9 3.64 -22.32 1.71
N ALA A 10 2.72 -22.17 2.67
CA ALA A 10 1.91 -20.98 2.84
C ALA A 10 1.60 -20.70 4.32
N CYS A 11 1.41 -19.43 4.66
CA CYS A 11 0.80 -19.00 5.91
C CYS A 11 -0.73 -19.07 5.74
N VAL A 12 -1.36 -20.06 6.34
CA VAL A 12 -2.78 -20.32 6.20
C VAL A 12 -3.51 -19.90 7.48
N LEU A 13 -4.39 -18.90 7.35
CA LEU A 13 -5.31 -18.53 8.43
C LEU A 13 -6.34 -19.64 8.59
N THR A 14 -6.42 -20.23 9.78
CA THR A 14 -7.33 -21.35 10.11
C THR A 14 -8.59 -20.88 10.85
N GLY A 15 -8.57 -19.67 11.36
CA GLY A 15 -9.63 -18.98 12.05
C GLY A 15 -9.18 -17.60 12.55
N PRO A 16 -10.05 -16.81 13.19
CA PRO A 16 -9.66 -15.53 13.78
C PRO A 16 -8.47 -15.66 14.75
N GLY A 17 -7.41 -14.89 14.48
CA GLY A 17 -6.18 -14.88 15.29
C GLY A 17 -5.32 -16.13 15.20
N THR A 18 -5.67 -17.11 14.35
CA THR A 18 -4.94 -18.37 14.24
C THR A 18 -4.45 -18.62 12.83
N PHE A 19 -3.19 -18.99 12.69
CA PHE A 19 -2.58 -19.36 11.42
C PHE A 19 -1.52 -20.45 11.61
N GLU A 20 -1.21 -21.13 10.55
CA GLU A 20 -0.15 -22.15 10.50
C GLU A 20 0.62 -22.09 9.18
N ILE A 21 1.91 -22.39 9.24
CA ILE A 21 2.72 -22.58 8.04
C ILE A 21 2.60 -24.04 7.62
N ARG A 22 1.96 -24.30 6.49
CA ARG A 22 1.72 -25.65 5.99
C ARG A 22 1.86 -25.73 4.48
N ASP A 23 1.94 -26.96 3.98
CA ASP A 23 1.90 -27.22 2.54
C ASP A 23 0.47 -27.08 2.03
N ILE A 24 0.34 -26.37 0.92
CA ILE A 24 -0.88 -26.27 0.14
C ILE A 24 -0.60 -26.68 -1.30
N ARG A 25 -1.62 -27.17 -1.99
CA ARG A 25 -1.46 -27.53 -3.40
C ARG A 25 -1.18 -26.26 -4.22
N VAL A 26 -0.14 -26.32 -5.06
CA VAL A 26 0.19 -25.23 -6.00
C VAL A 26 -0.91 -25.14 -7.06
N PRO A 27 -1.58 -23.98 -7.22
CA PRO A 27 -2.67 -23.86 -8.18
C PRO A 27 -2.14 -23.86 -9.62
N ARG A 28 -2.96 -24.34 -10.56
CA ARG A 28 -2.65 -24.20 -11.98
C ARG A 28 -3.27 -22.89 -12.51
N PRO A 29 -2.54 -22.10 -13.31
CA PRO A 29 -3.10 -20.90 -13.89
C PRO A 29 -4.17 -21.25 -14.94
N GLY A 30 -5.30 -20.57 -14.85
CA GLY A 30 -6.38 -20.65 -15.83
C GLY A 30 -6.19 -19.64 -16.97
N ARG A 31 -7.30 -19.37 -17.70
CA ARG A 31 -7.28 -18.40 -18.80
C ARG A 31 -6.98 -16.99 -18.29
N GLN A 32 -6.03 -16.28 -18.94
CA GLN A 32 -5.57 -14.94 -18.55
C GLN A 32 -5.02 -14.88 -17.13
N GLU A 33 -4.47 -15.99 -16.62
CA GLU A 33 -3.76 -16.05 -15.35
C GLU A 33 -2.33 -16.53 -15.57
N VAL A 34 -1.46 -16.20 -14.63
CA VAL A 34 -0.12 -16.76 -14.52
C VAL A 34 0.08 -17.36 -13.14
N LEU A 35 0.95 -18.35 -13.03
CA LEU A 35 1.46 -18.83 -11.75
C LEU A 35 2.70 -18.04 -11.39
N LEU A 36 2.71 -17.49 -10.19
CA LEU A 36 3.80 -16.70 -9.63
C LEU A 36 4.54 -17.49 -8.57
N LYS A 37 5.86 -17.36 -8.55
CA LYS A 37 6.74 -17.69 -7.43
C LYS A 37 7.03 -16.39 -6.70
N PHE A 38 6.48 -16.19 -5.51
CA PHE A 38 6.69 -14.96 -4.76
C PHE A 38 8.11 -14.88 -4.20
N ARG A 39 8.75 -13.74 -4.41
CA ARG A 39 10.11 -13.46 -3.94
C ARG A 39 10.10 -12.56 -2.72
N ALA A 40 9.18 -11.62 -2.66
CA ALA A 40 8.99 -10.72 -1.53
C ALA A 40 7.52 -10.38 -1.33
N VAL A 41 7.07 -10.34 -0.07
CA VAL A 41 5.72 -9.92 0.33
C VAL A 41 5.84 -9.00 1.54
N ALA A 42 5.36 -7.77 1.43
CA ALA A 42 5.43 -6.81 2.51
C ALA A 42 4.18 -6.87 3.40
N ILE A 43 4.36 -6.65 4.71
CA ILE A 43 3.24 -6.60 5.66
C ILE A 43 2.62 -5.21 5.63
N CYS A 44 1.31 -5.16 5.42
CA CYS A 44 0.47 -3.96 5.44
C CYS A 44 -0.21 -3.74 6.80
N GLY A 45 -0.68 -2.51 7.05
CA GLY A 45 -1.47 -2.18 8.24
C GLY A 45 -2.81 -2.91 8.34
N SER A 46 -3.38 -3.37 7.22
CA SER A 46 -4.61 -4.16 7.18
C SER A 46 -4.42 -5.64 7.53
N ASP A 47 -3.21 -6.21 7.34
CA ASP A 47 -2.97 -7.63 7.59
C ASP A 47 -3.25 -8.06 9.04
N PRO A 48 -2.82 -7.30 10.08
CA PRO A 48 -3.17 -7.62 11.45
C PRO A 48 -4.68 -7.69 11.71
N GLN A 49 -5.49 -6.84 11.07
CA GLN A 49 -6.95 -6.85 11.20
C GLN A 49 -7.57 -8.09 10.55
N ILE A 50 -7.10 -8.44 9.33
CA ILE A 50 -7.51 -9.65 8.61
C ILE A 50 -7.15 -10.90 9.42
N ILE A 51 -5.92 -10.97 9.95
CA ILE A 51 -5.44 -12.10 10.73
C ILE A 51 -6.21 -12.25 12.03
N ARG A 52 -6.49 -11.16 12.75
CA ARG A 52 -7.31 -11.20 13.97
C ARG A 52 -8.79 -11.49 13.72
N GLY A 53 -9.22 -11.47 12.44
CA GLY A 53 -10.61 -11.73 12.07
C GLY A 53 -11.57 -10.57 12.39
N GLU A 54 -11.05 -9.35 12.56
CA GLU A 54 -11.89 -8.15 12.84
C GLU A 54 -12.85 -7.85 11.68
N LEU A 55 -12.52 -8.34 10.47
CA LEU A 55 -13.29 -8.14 9.25
C LEU A 55 -13.82 -9.48 8.68
N ALA A 56 -13.87 -10.55 9.52
CA ALA A 56 -14.27 -11.88 9.08
C ALA A 56 -15.69 -11.90 8.49
N GLY A 57 -15.86 -12.68 7.41
CA GLY A 57 -17.09 -12.70 6.61
C GLY A 57 -17.04 -11.76 5.41
N SER A 58 -16.19 -10.72 5.47
CA SER A 58 -15.87 -9.87 4.33
C SER A 58 -14.41 -10.04 3.92
N TRP A 59 -13.49 -9.92 4.88
CA TRP A 59 -12.04 -10.05 4.70
C TRP A 59 -11.41 -10.85 5.86
N PRO A 60 -11.21 -12.16 5.72
CA PRO A 60 -11.58 -13.02 4.59
C PRO A 60 -13.07 -13.42 4.61
N PRO A 61 -13.61 -13.85 3.47
CA PRO A 61 -14.99 -14.33 3.38
C PRO A 61 -15.19 -15.66 4.11
N ALA A 62 -14.16 -16.48 4.22
CA ALA A 62 -14.18 -17.79 4.89
C ALA A 62 -12.75 -18.26 5.23
N TYR A 63 -12.64 -19.25 6.10
CA TYR A 63 -11.41 -19.98 6.42
C TYR A 63 -11.49 -21.43 5.88
N PRO A 64 -10.33 -22.06 5.52
CA PRO A 64 -8.97 -21.54 5.60
C PRO A 64 -8.67 -20.49 4.52
N PHE A 65 -7.75 -19.55 4.80
CA PHE A 65 -7.45 -18.46 3.90
C PHE A 65 -5.94 -18.10 3.91
N VAL A 66 -5.42 -17.63 2.78
CA VAL A 66 -4.07 -17.08 2.65
C VAL A 66 -4.18 -15.58 2.43
N ALA A 67 -3.64 -14.77 3.35
CA ALA A 67 -3.61 -13.32 3.24
C ALA A 67 -2.34 -12.82 2.51
N GLY A 68 -2.08 -11.50 2.56
CA GLY A 68 -0.93 -10.84 1.93
C GLY A 68 -1.26 -10.31 0.54
N HIS A 69 -0.98 -9.03 0.31
CA HIS A 69 -1.40 -8.33 -0.92
C HIS A 69 -0.35 -7.38 -1.50
N GLU A 70 0.73 -7.10 -0.79
CA GLU A 70 1.85 -6.27 -1.26
C GLU A 70 3.01 -7.18 -1.67
N TRP A 71 3.23 -7.44 -2.95
CA TRP A 71 4.10 -8.51 -3.39
C TRP A 71 4.84 -8.24 -4.70
N ALA A 72 5.95 -8.97 -4.88
CA ALA A 72 6.64 -9.14 -6.14
C ALA A 72 7.11 -10.58 -6.30
N GLY A 73 7.24 -11.03 -7.54
CA GLY A 73 7.63 -12.40 -7.84
C GLY A 73 7.99 -12.62 -9.29
N GLU A 74 8.14 -13.87 -9.63
CA GLU A 74 8.54 -14.37 -10.95
C GLU A 74 7.43 -15.22 -11.55
N VAL A 75 7.14 -15.03 -12.83
CA VAL A 75 6.22 -15.87 -13.58
C VAL A 75 6.87 -17.23 -13.82
N VAL A 76 6.26 -18.32 -13.31
CA VAL A 76 6.78 -19.69 -13.46
C VAL A 76 5.91 -20.57 -14.37
N ALA A 77 4.65 -20.17 -14.61
CA ALA A 77 3.82 -20.76 -15.65
C ALA A 77 2.81 -19.72 -16.17
N VAL A 78 2.39 -19.89 -17.41
CA VAL A 78 1.38 -19.05 -18.06
C VAL A 78 0.17 -19.89 -18.44
N GLY A 79 -1.03 -19.33 -18.24
CA GLY A 79 -2.29 -19.93 -18.62
C GLY A 79 -2.69 -19.63 -20.06
N GLU A 80 -3.84 -20.16 -20.47
CA GLU A 80 -4.37 -19.95 -21.80
C GLU A 80 -4.61 -18.46 -22.12
N GLY A 81 -4.21 -18.01 -23.31
CA GLY A 81 -4.47 -16.67 -23.82
C GLY A 81 -3.59 -15.57 -23.23
N VAL A 82 -2.61 -15.91 -22.40
CA VAL A 82 -1.58 -14.95 -21.93
C VAL A 82 -0.59 -14.72 -23.08
N THR A 83 -0.39 -13.47 -23.47
CA THR A 83 0.46 -13.09 -24.62
C THR A 83 1.53 -12.06 -24.29
N ASP A 84 1.36 -11.33 -23.20
CA ASP A 84 2.20 -10.21 -22.75
C ASP A 84 3.16 -10.57 -21.63
N LEU A 85 2.99 -11.75 -21.01
CA LEU A 85 3.87 -12.31 -19.99
C LEU A 85 4.40 -13.68 -20.40
N GLN A 86 5.62 -13.99 -19.98
CA GLN A 86 6.29 -15.28 -20.20
C GLN A 86 6.96 -15.78 -18.94
N VAL A 87 7.27 -17.06 -18.90
CA VAL A 87 8.06 -17.67 -17.81
C VAL A 87 9.41 -16.97 -17.69
N GLY A 88 9.76 -16.62 -16.45
CA GLY A 88 10.96 -15.85 -16.12
C GLY A 88 10.72 -14.34 -16.00
N ASP A 89 9.57 -13.81 -16.46
CA ASP A 89 9.26 -12.40 -16.25
C ASP A 89 9.16 -12.08 -14.76
N ARG A 90 9.84 -11.00 -14.35
CA ARG A 90 9.76 -10.41 -13.02
C ARG A 90 8.57 -9.47 -12.97
N VAL A 91 7.70 -9.64 -11.98
CA VAL A 91 6.46 -8.87 -11.87
C VAL A 91 6.19 -8.39 -10.46
N ALA A 92 5.60 -7.22 -10.36
CA ALA A 92 4.90 -6.72 -9.18
C ALA A 92 3.44 -6.46 -9.53
N GLY A 93 2.57 -6.33 -8.55
CA GLY A 93 1.17 -6.19 -8.88
C GLY A 93 0.34 -5.44 -7.86
N GLU A 94 -0.88 -5.22 -8.26
CA GLU A 94 -1.93 -4.60 -7.48
C GLU A 94 -2.79 -5.68 -6.81
N ALA A 95 -3.33 -5.37 -5.63
CA ALA A 95 -4.22 -6.28 -4.95
C ALA A 95 -5.57 -6.44 -5.67
N HIS A 96 -5.96 -5.49 -6.49
CA HIS A 96 -7.27 -5.45 -7.12
C HIS A 96 -7.30 -5.98 -8.56
N LYS A 97 -8.30 -6.81 -8.85
CA LYS A 97 -8.77 -7.11 -10.20
C LYS A 97 -10.27 -6.81 -10.26
N GLY A 98 -10.66 -5.76 -10.94
CA GLY A 98 -12.07 -5.44 -11.16
C GLY A 98 -12.76 -6.46 -12.08
N CYS A 99 -14.11 -6.50 -12.07
CA CYS A 99 -14.90 -7.36 -12.96
C CYS A 99 -14.66 -7.07 -14.45
N GLY A 100 -14.26 -5.84 -14.80
CA GLY A 100 -13.91 -5.42 -16.16
C GLY A 100 -15.07 -4.86 -16.99
N TYR A 101 -16.33 -5.04 -16.59
CA TYR A 101 -17.49 -4.65 -17.38
C TYR A 101 -18.41 -3.62 -16.73
N CYS A 102 -18.34 -3.39 -15.40
CA CYS A 102 -19.12 -2.34 -14.77
C CYS A 102 -18.57 -0.94 -15.13
N ASP A 103 -19.36 0.10 -14.90
CA ASP A 103 -19.01 1.47 -15.28
C ASP A 103 -17.70 1.95 -14.66
N ASN A 104 -17.45 1.63 -13.39
CA ASN A 104 -16.22 2.01 -12.73
C ASN A 104 -15.01 1.29 -13.32
N CYS A 105 -15.11 -0.02 -13.60
CA CYS A 105 -14.03 -0.78 -14.24
C CYS A 105 -13.72 -0.27 -15.65
N LYS A 106 -14.74 0.04 -16.45
CA LYS A 106 -14.57 0.60 -17.81
C LYS A 106 -13.88 1.97 -17.82
N ARG A 107 -13.96 2.70 -16.70
CA ARG A 107 -13.27 4.00 -16.50
C ARG A 107 -11.89 3.87 -15.85
N GLY A 108 -11.37 2.64 -15.68
CA GLY A 108 -10.12 2.38 -15.00
C GLY A 108 -10.18 2.49 -13.46
N ARG A 109 -11.35 2.64 -12.88
CA ARG A 109 -11.56 2.75 -11.43
C ARG A 109 -11.95 1.39 -10.82
N TYR A 110 -11.18 0.36 -11.12
CA TYR A 110 -11.52 -1.02 -10.74
C TYR A 110 -11.38 -1.30 -9.22
N SER A 111 -10.61 -0.50 -8.47
CA SER A 111 -10.63 -0.52 -7.00
C SER A 111 -11.99 -0.14 -6.41
N LEU A 112 -12.82 0.58 -7.19
CA LEU A 112 -14.20 0.95 -6.90
C LEU A 112 -15.20 0.12 -7.70
N CYS A 113 -14.89 -1.14 -8.00
CA CYS A 113 -15.75 -2.04 -8.76
C CYS A 113 -17.14 -2.14 -8.13
N LEU A 114 -18.21 -1.97 -8.94
CA LEU A 114 -19.59 -2.04 -8.45
C LEU A 114 -19.99 -3.46 -8.02
N ASN A 115 -19.24 -4.46 -8.46
CA ASN A 115 -19.41 -5.87 -8.12
C ASN A 115 -18.35 -6.33 -7.10
N TYR A 116 -17.89 -5.42 -6.23
CA TYR A 116 -16.87 -5.73 -5.23
C TYR A 116 -17.35 -6.86 -4.29
N GLY A 117 -16.49 -7.86 -4.08
CA GLY A 117 -16.78 -8.99 -3.19
C GLY A 117 -17.67 -10.08 -3.80
N ASP A 118 -18.15 -9.92 -5.03
CA ASP A 118 -18.91 -10.96 -5.75
C ASP A 118 -17.99 -11.80 -6.66
N PRO A 119 -17.62 -13.03 -6.26
CA PRO A 119 -16.76 -13.90 -7.06
C PRO A 119 -17.39 -14.28 -8.43
N ALA A 120 -18.73 -14.36 -8.53
CA ALA A 120 -19.40 -14.72 -9.77
C ALA A 120 -19.24 -13.63 -10.84
N SER A 121 -19.00 -12.38 -10.42
CA SER A 121 -18.72 -11.26 -11.33
C SER A 121 -17.30 -11.27 -11.90
N GLY A 122 -16.41 -12.11 -11.36
CA GLY A 122 -14.98 -12.12 -11.69
C GLY A 122 -14.17 -11.00 -11.01
N HIS A 123 -14.74 -10.32 -10.02
CA HIS A 123 -13.97 -9.42 -9.14
C HIS A 123 -13.09 -10.23 -8.19
N GLU A 124 -11.85 -9.82 -8.05
CA GLU A 124 -10.88 -10.40 -7.10
C GLU A 124 -10.16 -9.28 -6.35
N HIS A 125 -9.97 -9.50 -5.04
CA HIS A 125 -9.11 -8.68 -4.19
C HIS A 125 -8.17 -9.64 -3.47
N TYR A 126 -6.97 -9.78 -4.02
CA TYR A 126 -5.96 -10.74 -3.57
C TYR A 126 -5.53 -10.46 -2.15
N GLY A 127 -5.52 -11.51 -1.29
CA GLY A 127 -5.22 -11.38 0.13
C GLY A 127 -6.37 -10.87 1.00
N PHE A 128 -7.53 -10.53 0.38
CA PHE A 128 -8.74 -10.05 1.06
C PHE A 128 -9.95 -10.93 0.77
N THR A 129 -10.38 -11.04 -0.50
CA THR A 129 -11.54 -11.85 -0.89
C THR A 129 -11.17 -13.14 -1.60
N VAL A 130 -9.95 -13.20 -2.15
CA VAL A 130 -9.35 -14.40 -2.75
C VAL A 130 -7.93 -14.58 -2.22
N PRO A 131 -7.35 -15.81 -2.30
CA PRO A 131 -6.04 -16.09 -1.72
C PRO A 131 -4.94 -15.11 -2.14
N GLY A 132 -4.13 -14.72 -1.17
CA GLY A 132 -3.04 -13.75 -1.29
C GLY A 132 -1.66 -14.36 -1.39
N ALA A 133 -0.65 -13.57 -1.04
CA ALA A 133 0.76 -13.81 -1.36
C ALA A 133 1.61 -14.35 -0.20
N TYR A 134 1.07 -14.55 1.02
CA TYR A 134 1.84 -15.23 2.07
C TYR A 134 1.97 -16.73 1.77
N ALA A 135 2.47 -17.03 0.59
CA ALA A 135 2.70 -18.37 0.06
C ALA A 135 3.89 -18.38 -0.89
N GLN A 136 4.49 -19.55 -1.12
CA GLN A 136 5.55 -19.67 -2.11
C GLN A 136 5.05 -19.46 -3.54
N TYR A 137 3.82 -19.92 -3.81
CA TYR A 137 3.21 -19.88 -5.14
C TYR A 137 1.74 -19.48 -5.04
N GLN A 138 1.28 -18.65 -5.98
CA GLN A 138 -0.15 -18.38 -6.20
C GLN A 138 -0.37 -17.94 -7.65
N LYS A 139 -1.61 -18.11 -8.14
CA LYS A 139 -1.99 -17.67 -9.47
C LYS A 139 -2.73 -16.36 -9.43
N TYR A 140 -2.40 -15.46 -10.33
CA TYR A 140 -3.06 -14.15 -10.45
C TYR A 140 -3.38 -13.83 -11.90
N SER A 141 -4.39 -12.99 -12.10
CA SER A 141 -4.75 -12.46 -13.41
C SER A 141 -3.67 -11.54 -13.95
N VAL A 142 -3.36 -11.62 -15.23
CA VAL A 142 -2.45 -10.69 -15.91
C VAL A 142 -2.87 -9.23 -15.77
N ARG A 143 -4.16 -8.97 -15.51
CA ARG A 143 -4.70 -7.61 -15.34
C ARG A 143 -4.26 -6.90 -14.06
N SER A 144 -3.70 -7.64 -13.12
CA SER A 144 -3.19 -7.11 -11.84
C SER A 144 -1.66 -7.06 -11.81
N LEU A 145 -1.00 -7.30 -12.94
CA LEU A 145 0.45 -7.49 -13.00
C LEU A 145 1.13 -6.43 -13.85
N SER A 146 2.32 -6.03 -13.43
CA SER A 146 3.21 -5.15 -14.18
C SER A 146 4.60 -5.76 -14.23
N LYS A 147 5.23 -5.76 -15.43
CA LYS A 147 6.63 -6.18 -15.55
C LYS A 147 7.54 -5.22 -14.79
N MET A 148 8.46 -5.80 -14.04
CA MET A 148 9.46 -5.04 -13.29
C MET A 148 10.68 -4.75 -14.18
N PRO A 149 11.22 -3.54 -14.14
CA PRO A 149 12.56 -3.26 -14.69
C PRO A 149 13.64 -4.10 -13.99
N ASP A 150 14.70 -4.46 -14.72
CA ASP A 150 15.76 -5.33 -14.20
C ASP A 150 16.49 -4.73 -12.99
N ASN A 151 16.59 -3.41 -12.92
CA ASN A 151 17.25 -2.68 -11.84
C ASN A 151 16.37 -2.44 -10.60
N VAL A 152 15.13 -2.93 -10.58
CA VAL A 152 14.24 -2.88 -9.41
C VAL A 152 14.28 -4.23 -8.71
N SER A 153 14.64 -4.27 -7.44
CA SER A 153 14.64 -5.51 -6.65
C SER A 153 13.21 -6.03 -6.38
N PHE A 154 13.06 -7.32 -6.10
CA PHE A 154 11.75 -7.88 -5.71
C PHE A 154 11.20 -7.25 -4.44
N GLU A 155 12.05 -6.92 -3.50
CA GLU A 155 11.65 -6.24 -2.28
C GLU A 155 11.09 -4.84 -2.55
N GLU A 156 11.72 -4.07 -3.44
CA GLU A 156 11.18 -2.77 -3.90
C GLU A 156 9.88 -2.95 -4.68
N GLY A 157 9.81 -4.00 -5.51
CA GLY A 157 8.60 -4.39 -6.22
C GLY A 157 7.43 -4.69 -5.28
N ALA A 158 7.68 -5.36 -4.15
CA ALA A 158 6.65 -5.62 -3.15
C ALA A 158 6.12 -4.34 -2.48
N LEU A 159 6.88 -3.25 -2.48
CA LEU A 159 6.44 -1.96 -1.96
C LEU A 159 5.69 -1.11 -3.01
N CYS A 160 5.51 -1.62 -4.23
CA CYS A 160 4.78 -0.89 -5.27
C CYS A 160 3.31 -0.66 -4.92
N ASP A 161 2.66 -1.56 -4.18
CA ASP A 161 1.32 -1.36 -3.63
C ASP A 161 1.30 -0.18 -2.65
N THR A 162 2.14 -0.20 -1.60
CA THR A 162 2.24 0.91 -0.64
C THR A 162 2.54 2.26 -1.31
N ALA A 163 3.49 2.29 -2.23
CA ALA A 163 3.85 3.51 -2.95
C ALA A 163 2.77 3.91 -3.97
N GLY A 164 2.07 2.94 -4.55
CA GLY A 164 0.94 3.12 -5.45
C GLY A 164 -0.25 3.79 -4.77
N VAL A 165 -0.60 3.36 -3.56
CA VAL A 165 -1.63 4.02 -2.73
C VAL A 165 -1.27 5.48 -2.51
N ALA A 166 -0.01 5.77 -2.16
CA ALA A 166 0.45 7.15 -2.01
C ALA A 166 0.38 7.92 -3.33
N LEU A 167 0.90 7.37 -4.43
CA LEU A 167 0.90 8.01 -5.74
C LEU A 167 -0.52 8.29 -6.25
N HIS A 168 -1.45 7.34 -6.05
CA HIS A 168 -2.84 7.53 -6.43
C HIS A 168 -3.48 8.69 -5.66
N GLY A 169 -3.29 8.76 -4.34
CA GLY A 169 -3.78 9.87 -3.53
C GLY A 169 -3.20 11.23 -3.95
N LEU A 170 -1.88 11.29 -4.21
CA LEU A 170 -1.23 12.50 -4.70
C LEU A 170 -1.73 12.89 -6.10
N SER A 171 -1.98 11.91 -6.96
CA SER A 171 -2.50 12.17 -8.32
C SER A 171 -3.92 12.72 -8.33
N LEU A 172 -4.78 12.27 -7.40
CA LEU A 172 -6.14 12.81 -7.24
C LEU A 172 -6.14 14.24 -6.70
N THR A 173 -5.26 14.52 -5.74
CA THR A 173 -5.19 15.78 -5.02
C THR A 173 -4.40 16.84 -5.79
N GLY A 174 -3.44 16.39 -6.59
CA GLY A 174 -2.44 17.26 -7.22
C GLY A 174 -1.28 17.62 -6.28
N ILE A 175 -0.17 18.03 -6.87
CA ILE A 175 0.96 18.66 -6.16
C ILE A 175 1.26 20.00 -6.84
N THR A 176 1.34 21.05 -6.06
CA THR A 176 1.76 22.36 -6.54
C THR A 176 3.28 22.38 -6.71
N PRO A 177 3.82 22.53 -7.94
CA PRO A 177 5.26 22.66 -8.12
C PRO A 177 5.81 23.87 -7.35
N GLY A 178 6.88 23.67 -6.58
CA GLY A 178 7.44 24.70 -5.70
C GLY A 178 6.65 24.95 -4.41
N GLY A 179 5.51 24.28 -4.23
CA GLY A 179 4.63 24.42 -3.07
C GLY A 179 5.12 23.71 -1.81
N THR A 180 4.37 23.89 -0.73
CA THR A 180 4.59 23.22 0.57
C THR A 180 3.50 22.19 0.82
N VAL A 181 3.90 21.01 1.25
CA VAL A 181 3.01 19.86 1.53
C VAL A 181 3.12 19.49 3.01
N ALA A 182 1.99 19.19 3.66
CA ALA A 182 1.97 18.53 4.97
C ALA A 182 1.57 17.05 4.80
N VAL A 183 2.26 16.16 5.49
CA VAL A 183 1.92 14.74 5.56
C VAL A 183 1.70 14.36 7.01
N ILE A 184 0.50 13.87 7.34
CA ILE A 184 0.12 13.43 8.68
C ILE A 184 0.23 11.91 8.77
N GLY A 185 1.12 11.44 9.64
CA GLY A 185 1.37 10.01 9.86
C GLY A 185 2.65 9.50 9.19
N PRO A 186 3.77 9.36 9.95
CA PRO A 186 5.06 8.86 9.47
C PRO A 186 5.10 7.32 9.35
N GLY A 187 4.02 6.73 8.83
CA GLY A 187 3.94 5.32 8.45
C GLY A 187 4.48 5.08 7.04
N PRO A 188 4.47 3.82 6.54
CA PRO A 188 4.95 3.49 5.20
C PRO A 188 4.31 4.34 4.09
N ILE A 189 2.98 4.48 4.10
CA ILE A 189 2.24 5.33 3.14
C ILE A 189 2.69 6.79 3.24
N GLY A 190 2.80 7.34 4.47
CA GLY A 190 3.22 8.73 4.65
C GLY A 190 4.66 8.98 4.22
N ILE A 191 5.57 8.02 4.41
CA ILE A 191 6.96 8.12 3.92
C ILE A 191 6.98 8.07 2.38
N CYS A 192 6.18 7.21 1.76
CA CYS A 192 6.05 7.20 0.30
C CYS A 192 5.43 8.51 -0.21
N ALA A 193 4.39 9.02 0.46
CA ALA A 193 3.76 10.30 0.11
C ALA A 193 4.73 11.48 0.20
N LEU A 194 5.56 11.53 1.24
CA LEU A 194 6.61 12.53 1.40
C LEU A 194 7.59 12.52 0.22
N ARG A 195 8.12 11.35 -0.13
CA ARG A 195 9.08 11.20 -1.24
C ARG A 195 8.47 11.50 -2.60
N LEU A 196 7.25 11.00 -2.80
CA LEU A 196 6.49 11.29 -4.03
C LEU A 196 6.14 12.77 -4.14
N ALA A 197 5.82 13.46 -3.04
CA ALA A 197 5.57 14.91 -3.07
C ALA A 197 6.80 15.66 -3.59
N HIS A 198 8.01 15.34 -3.13
CA HIS A 198 9.25 15.90 -3.69
C HIS A 198 9.48 15.50 -5.13
N ALA A 199 9.31 14.22 -5.48
CA ALA A 199 9.48 13.75 -6.87
C ALA A 199 8.50 14.42 -7.85
N LEU A 200 7.33 14.82 -7.37
CA LEU A 200 6.31 15.53 -8.13
C LEU A 200 6.44 17.07 -8.07
N GLY A 201 7.48 17.59 -7.41
CA GLY A 201 7.85 19.00 -7.46
C GLY A 201 7.53 19.84 -6.23
N ALA A 202 7.10 19.28 -5.11
CA ALA A 202 6.98 20.04 -3.85
C ALA A 202 8.36 20.54 -3.41
N ALA A 203 8.47 21.82 -3.06
CA ALA A 203 9.71 22.41 -2.59
C ALA A 203 9.97 22.11 -1.11
N ARG A 204 8.92 21.86 -0.33
CA ARG A 204 9.02 21.58 1.10
C ARG A 204 7.94 20.63 1.56
N VAL A 205 8.33 19.62 2.36
CA VAL A 205 7.41 18.65 2.97
C VAL A 205 7.55 18.68 4.49
N VAL A 206 6.44 18.94 5.16
CA VAL A 206 6.30 18.93 6.62
C VAL A 206 5.71 17.60 7.04
N MET A 207 6.43 16.81 7.85
CA MET A 207 5.92 15.57 8.42
C MET A 207 5.35 15.80 9.81
N VAL A 208 4.09 15.43 10.02
CA VAL A 208 3.39 15.52 11.31
C VAL A 208 3.26 14.13 11.91
N GLY A 209 3.70 13.95 13.14
CA GLY A 209 3.66 12.63 13.80
C GLY A 209 4.17 12.67 15.22
N ARG A 210 4.70 11.53 15.70
CA ARG A 210 5.36 11.42 17.01
C ARG A 210 6.39 10.30 17.06
N GLY A 211 7.25 10.37 18.08
CA GLY A 211 8.17 9.29 18.46
C GLY A 211 9.23 8.97 17.41
N SER A 212 9.75 7.74 17.46
CA SER A 212 10.88 7.31 16.62
C SER A 212 10.59 7.34 15.12
N ARG A 213 9.35 7.08 14.70
CA ARG A 213 8.94 7.17 13.30
C ARG A 213 9.00 8.61 12.78
N LEU A 214 8.56 9.59 13.57
CA LEU A 214 8.70 11.00 13.21
C LEU A 214 10.18 11.37 13.13
N ALA A 215 10.97 11.03 14.13
CA ALA A 215 12.40 11.30 14.13
C ALA A 215 13.11 10.70 12.89
N SER A 216 12.67 9.50 12.47
CA SER A 216 13.20 8.85 11.27
C SER A 216 12.79 9.54 9.96
N ALA A 217 11.73 10.34 9.94
CA ALA A 217 11.24 10.98 8.70
C ALA A 217 12.27 11.95 8.09
N ARG A 218 13.18 12.52 8.87
CA ARG A 218 14.31 13.33 8.36
C ARG A 218 15.18 12.54 7.37
N ARG A 219 15.53 11.30 7.71
CA ARG A 219 16.34 10.45 6.81
C ARG A 219 15.62 10.09 5.51
N PHE A 220 14.28 10.17 5.51
CA PHE A 220 13.45 9.90 4.34
C PHE A 220 13.17 11.15 3.51
N GLY A 221 13.66 12.34 3.94
CA GLY A 221 13.60 13.58 3.19
C GLY A 221 12.58 14.60 3.72
N ALA A 222 12.04 14.44 4.94
CA ALA A 222 11.20 15.48 5.53
C ALA A 222 12.04 16.74 5.82
N ASP A 223 11.58 17.90 5.32
CA ASP A 223 12.23 19.18 5.55
C ASP A 223 11.95 19.69 6.96
N GLU A 224 10.72 19.48 7.44
CA GLU A 224 10.28 19.87 8.77
C GLU A 224 9.56 18.74 9.48
N LEU A 225 9.69 18.72 10.81
CA LEU A 225 9.00 17.75 11.66
C LEU A 225 8.14 18.48 12.67
N VAL A 226 6.89 18.06 12.80
CA VAL A 226 5.95 18.57 13.80
C VAL A 226 5.52 17.43 14.72
N ASP A 227 5.96 17.48 15.98
CA ASP A 227 5.56 16.51 17.00
C ASP A 227 4.29 16.99 17.71
N PHE A 228 3.18 16.31 17.43
CA PHE A 228 1.88 16.67 18.00
C PHE A 228 1.76 16.38 19.50
N THR A 229 2.75 15.71 20.12
CA THR A 229 2.78 15.49 21.57
C THR A 229 3.30 16.71 22.34
N THR A 230 4.03 17.59 21.65
CA THR A 230 4.65 18.78 22.23
C THR A 230 4.12 20.09 21.65
N THR A 231 3.44 20.05 20.50
CA THR A 231 3.02 21.25 19.77
C THR A 231 1.65 21.03 19.15
N GLU A 232 0.78 22.06 19.15
CA GLU A 232 -0.48 22.00 18.41
C GLU A 232 -0.18 21.98 16.90
N PRO A 233 -0.55 20.88 16.17
CA PRO A 233 0.00 20.63 14.84
C PRO A 233 -0.48 21.63 13.78
N VAL A 234 -1.73 22.10 13.85
CA VAL A 234 -2.25 23.08 12.87
C VAL A 234 -1.51 24.41 13.00
N ALA A 235 -1.34 24.92 14.23
CA ALA A 235 -0.64 26.18 14.48
C ALA A 235 0.83 26.06 14.07
N ALA A 236 1.49 24.94 14.38
CA ALA A 236 2.89 24.72 13.99
C ALA A 236 3.07 24.72 12.47
N VAL A 237 2.24 23.96 11.72
CA VAL A 237 2.30 23.91 10.26
C VAL A 237 2.02 25.27 9.64
N ARG A 238 1.04 26.02 10.18
CA ARG A 238 0.75 27.38 9.70
C ARG A 238 1.88 28.36 10.00
N ALA A 239 2.53 28.26 11.15
CA ALA A 239 3.69 29.10 11.48
C ALA A 239 4.87 28.90 10.50
N LEU A 240 5.06 27.67 10.01
CA LEU A 240 6.07 27.35 8.98
C LEU A 240 5.75 27.95 7.59
N THR A 241 4.55 28.51 7.42
CA THR A 241 4.05 29.10 6.16
C THR A 241 3.56 30.54 6.35
N ASP A 242 4.13 31.29 7.29
CA ASP A 242 3.77 32.68 7.61
C ASP A 242 2.25 32.89 7.87
N GLY A 243 1.61 31.85 8.44
CA GLY A 243 0.17 31.83 8.73
C GLY A 243 -0.73 31.49 7.55
N LEU A 244 -0.20 31.32 6.34
CA LEU A 244 -0.98 31.01 5.13
C LEU A 244 -1.56 29.59 5.16
N GLY A 245 -0.78 28.61 5.59
CA GLY A 245 -1.04 27.18 5.46
C GLY A 245 -0.36 26.56 4.24
N VAL A 246 -0.33 25.25 4.18
CA VAL A 246 0.30 24.47 3.09
C VAL A 246 -0.59 24.40 1.84
N ASP A 247 0.00 24.15 0.69
CA ASP A 247 -0.75 23.98 -0.57
C ASP A 247 -1.59 22.71 -0.55
N GLN A 248 -1.00 21.58 -0.12
CA GLN A 248 -1.69 20.32 0.05
C GLN A 248 -1.38 19.69 1.40
N ALA A 249 -2.36 18.97 1.95
CA ALA A 249 -2.17 18.11 3.12
C ALA A 249 -2.62 16.67 2.81
N PHE A 250 -1.81 15.70 3.20
CA PHE A 250 -2.12 14.28 3.03
C PHE A 250 -2.30 13.62 4.40
N GLU A 251 -3.52 13.14 4.65
CA GLU A 251 -3.84 12.36 5.84
C GLU A 251 -3.52 10.88 5.54
N CYS A 252 -2.51 10.32 6.22
CA CYS A 252 -1.98 8.98 6.01
C CYS A 252 -2.04 8.11 7.28
N SER A 253 -2.72 8.56 8.34
CA SER A 253 -2.74 7.87 9.63
C SER A 253 -4.05 7.16 9.93
N GLY A 254 -5.16 7.67 9.43
CA GLY A 254 -6.51 7.23 9.79
C GLY A 254 -6.86 7.46 11.27
N ALA A 255 -6.10 8.30 11.99
CA ALA A 255 -6.34 8.52 13.41
C ALA A 255 -7.47 9.54 13.62
N PRO A 256 -8.26 9.41 14.71
CA PRO A 256 -9.32 10.36 15.02
C PRO A 256 -8.83 11.82 15.07
N GLY A 257 -9.58 12.74 14.46
CA GLY A 257 -9.32 14.17 14.44
C GLY A 257 -8.29 14.65 13.41
N THR A 258 -7.52 13.75 12.80
CA THR A 258 -6.47 14.12 11.83
C THR A 258 -7.03 14.66 10.51
N PHE A 259 -8.24 14.23 10.12
CA PHE A 259 -8.97 14.83 9.01
C PHE A 259 -9.21 16.34 9.23
N ALA A 260 -9.77 16.72 10.37
CA ALA A 260 -10.05 18.11 10.68
C ALA A 260 -8.75 18.93 10.79
N GLN A 261 -7.66 18.34 11.28
CA GLN A 261 -6.34 18.96 11.30
C GLN A 261 -5.83 19.21 9.88
N ALA A 262 -5.85 18.19 9.00
CA ALA A 262 -5.43 18.32 7.61
C ALA A 262 -6.17 19.46 6.88
N VAL A 263 -7.50 19.51 7.04
CA VAL A 263 -8.32 20.59 6.47
C VAL A 263 -7.90 21.98 6.97
N ARG A 264 -7.53 22.11 8.25
CA ARG A 264 -7.13 23.40 8.82
C ARG A 264 -5.68 23.79 8.55
N MET A 265 -4.84 22.84 8.13
CA MET A 265 -3.44 23.09 7.75
C MET A 265 -3.32 23.73 6.38
N VAL A 266 -4.26 23.48 5.45
CA VAL A 266 -4.15 24.01 4.10
C VAL A 266 -4.52 25.50 4.01
N ARG A 267 -3.92 26.18 3.03
CA ARG A 267 -4.26 27.54 2.67
C ARG A 267 -5.64 27.64 2.00
N LYS A 268 -6.13 28.87 1.79
CA LYS A 268 -7.31 29.11 0.94
C LYS A 268 -7.04 28.58 -0.47
N GLY A 269 -8.01 27.88 -1.03
CA GLY A 269 -7.87 27.20 -2.32
C GLY A 269 -6.93 25.98 -2.30
N GLY A 270 -6.52 25.50 -1.12
CA GLY A 270 -5.68 24.32 -0.97
C GLY A 270 -6.48 23.02 -1.05
N ALA A 271 -5.78 21.88 -0.98
CA ALA A 271 -6.40 20.58 -1.15
C ALA A 271 -5.93 19.55 -0.08
N VAL A 272 -6.82 18.62 0.25
CA VAL A 272 -6.57 17.52 1.20
C VAL A 272 -6.78 16.20 0.52
N GLY A 273 -5.78 15.30 0.58
CA GLY A 273 -5.89 13.90 0.20
C GLY A 273 -6.06 13.02 1.44
N LEU A 274 -7.08 12.14 1.44
CA LEU A 274 -7.35 11.19 2.50
C LEU A 274 -6.91 9.80 2.06
N LEU A 275 -5.79 9.33 2.61
CA LEU A 275 -5.16 8.04 2.31
C LEU A 275 -5.23 7.08 3.49
N GLY A 276 -5.27 7.62 4.72
CA GLY A 276 -5.46 6.84 5.93
C GLY A 276 -6.90 6.32 6.01
N VAL A 277 -7.04 5.06 6.46
CA VAL A 277 -8.35 4.46 6.69
C VAL A 277 -8.54 4.33 8.19
N PRO A 278 -9.60 4.94 8.79
CA PRO A 278 -9.93 4.75 10.19
C PRO A 278 -10.14 3.27 10.53
N ALA A 279 -9.79 2.89 11.75
CA ALA A 279 -9.94 1.50 12.21
C ALA A 279 -11.40 1.14 12.56
N ASP A 280 -12.23 2.14 12.76
CA ASP A 280 -13.66 2.01 13.07
C ASP A 280 -14.51 2.82 12.06
N GLU A 281 -15.81 2.57 12.05
CA GLU A 281 -16.79 3.28 11.22
C GLU A 281 -17.28 4.59 11.88
N SER A 282 -16.50 5.17 12.79
CA SER A 282 -16.88 6.41 13.46
C SER A 282 -16.91 7.58 12.52
N ASP A 283 -17.95 8.38 12.59
CA ASP A 283 -18.06 9.64 11.86
C ASP A 283 -17.13 10.71 12.44
N GLU A 284 -16.32 11.33 11.60
CA GLU A 284 -15.48 12.46 11.96
C GLU A 284 -16.22 13.79 11.75
N PRO A 285 -16.08 14.76 12.70
CA PRO A 285 -16.65 16.08 12.51
C PRO A 285 -16.07 16.78 11.28
N VAL A 286 -16.93 17.21 10.36
CA VAL A 286 -16.53 17.94 9.15
C VAL A 286 -16.47 19.44 9.44
N PRO A 287 -15.32 20.14 9.29
CA PRO A 287 -15.23 21.56 9.46
C PRO A 287 -15.84 22.33 8.26
N PHE A 288 -17.14 22.12 8.01
CA PHE A 288 -17.86 22.52 6.83
C PHE A 288 -17.71 24.02 6.50
N LYS A 289 -17.89 24.90 7.53
CA LYS A 289 -17.75 26.35 7.34
C LYS A 289 -16.36 26.72 6.85
N PHE A 290 -15.31 26.11 7.41
CA PHE A 290 -13.93 26.35 6.99
C PHE A 290 -13.70 25.94 5.54
N ILE A 291 -14.17 24.74 5.17
CA ILE A 291 -14.07 24.19 3.80
C ILE A 291 -14.74 25.14 2.81
N ALA A 292 -15.99 25.51 3.06
CA ALA A 292 -16.76 26.35 2.15
C ALA A 292 -16.19 27.77 2.00
N HIS A 293 -15.79 28.41 3.13
CA HIS A 293 -15.26 29.78 3.10
C HIS A 293 -13.84 29.91 2.53
N ASN A 294 -13.09 28.79 2.49
CA ASN A 294 -11.71 28.80 2.00
C ASN A 294 -11.55 27.99 0.71
N GLU A 295 -12.64 27.51 0.11
CA GLU A 295 -12.62 26.73 -1.13
C GLU A 295 -11.63 25.55 -1.05
N VAL A 296 -11.65 24.80 0.06
CA VAL A 296 -10.76 23.63 0.26
C VAL A 296 -11.32 22.43 -0.49
N ALA A 297 -10.53 21.84 -1.38
CA ALA A 297 -10.87 20.60 -2.04
C ALA A 297 -10.49 19.39 -1.16
N ILE A 298 -11.32 18.34 -1.16
CA ILE A 298 -11.09 17.10 -0.40
C ILE A 298 -11.23 15.91 -1.32
N PHE A 299 -10.23 15.04 -1.33
CA PHE A 299 -10.16 13.85 -2.17
C PHE A 299 -10.00 12.60 -1.32
N GLY A 300 -11.01 11.72 -1.31
CA GLY A 300 -10.87 10.36 -0.79
C GLY A 300 -10.09 9.51 -1.79
N SER A 301 -9.13 8.73 -1.31
CA SER A 301 -8.31 7.84 -2.12
C SER A 301 -8.50 6.40 -1.67
N ARG A 302 -8.64 5.45 -2.62
CA ARG A 302 -8.77 4.03 -2.32
C ARG A 302 -7.85 3.20 -3.21
N ALA A 303 -6.93 2.47 -2.56
CA ALA A 303 -5.97 1.59 -3.22
C ALA A 303 -5.08 2.34 -4.25
N ASP A 304 -4.60 1.63 -5.24
CA ASP A 304 -3.56 2.05 -6.16
C ASP A 304 -3.88 1.81 -7.65
N PRO A 305 -5.13 1.98 -8.10
CA PRO A 305 -5.51 1.58 -9.45
C PRO A 305 -4.64 2.25 -10.51
N ASN A 306 -4.03 1.43 -11.38
CA ASN A 306 -3.11 1.84 -12.46
C ASN A 306 -1.82 2.54 -11.97
N ALA A 307 -1.46 2.44 -10.69
CA ALA A 307 -0.30 3.17 -10.15
C ALA A 307 1.01 2.39 -10.27
N VAL A 308 0.98 1.06 -10.22
CA VAL A 308 2.18 0.21 -10.16
C VAL A 308 3.16 0.46 -11.33
N PRO A 309 2.75 0.58 -12.60
CA PRO A 309 3.68 0.87 -13.69
C PRO A 309 4.46 2.19 -13.48
N ASN A 310 3.77 3.22 -13.00
CA ASN A 310 4.38 4.53 -12.74
C ASN A 310 5.32 4.48 -11.53
N VAL A 311 4.94 3.76 -10.48
CA VAL A 311 5.82 3.53 -9.31
C VAL A 311 7.09 2.80 -9.71
N LEU A 312 6.99 1.71 -10.49
CA LEU A 312 8.14 0.97 -11.02
C LEU A 312 9.06 1.87 -11.85
N SER A 313 8.50 2.74 -12.69
CA SER A 313 9.26 3.71 -13.47
C SER A 313 9.99 4.72 -12.59
N LEU A 314 9.33 5.25 -11.54
CA LEU A 314 9.94 6.18 -10.59
C LEU A 314 11.05 5.52 -9.77
N ILE A 315 10.88 4.26 -9.36
CA ILE A 315 11.93 3.50 -8.67
C ILE A 315 13.11 3.25 -9.62
N SER A 316 12.83 2.74 -10.82
CA SER A 316 13.85 2.42 -11.82
C SER A 316 14.70 3.62 -12.23
N SER A 317 14.10 4.81 -12.33
CA SER A 317 14.82 6.06 -12.60
C SER A 317 15.57 6.65 -11.43
N GLY A 318 15.37 6.11 -10.22
CA GLY A 318 15.93 6.65 -8.96
C GLY A 318 15.19 7.88 -8.41
N ALA A 319 14.08 8.30 -9.03
CA ALA A 319 13.26 9.41 -8.56
C ALA A 319 12.48 9.07 -7.26
N LEU A 320 12.18 7.79 -7.06
CA LEU A 320 11.56 7.28 -5.83
C LEU A 320 12.45 6.17 -5.22
N ARG A 321 12.80 6.31 -3.96
CA ARG A 321 13.50 5.28 -3.18
C ARG A 321 12.53 4.64 -2.21
N VAL A 322 12.37 3.31 -2.25
CA VAL A 322 11.52 2.56 -1.32
C VAL A 322 12.28 1.48 -0.56
N GLY A 323 13.42 1.02 -1.06
CA GLY A 323 14.20 -0.06 -0.47
C GLY A 323 14.69 0.23 0.96
N ASP A 324 15.04 1.48 1.28
CA ASP A 324 15.49 1.89 2.62
C ASP A 324 14.34 2.08 3.64
N VAL A 325 13.08 1.96 3.20
CA VAL A 325 11.90 1.88 4.08
C VAL A 325 11.77 0.48 4.69
N ILE A 326 12.34 -0.54 4.03
CA ILE A 326 12.36 -1.92 4.52
C ILE A 326 13.32 -2.02 5.70
N SER A 327 12.77 -2.23 6.88
CA SER A 327 13.53 -2.31 8.12
C SER A 327 13.89 -3.73 8.52
N HIS A 328 13.02 -4.71 8.19
CA HIS A 328 13.17 -6.11 8.60
C HIS A 328 12.77 -7.07 7.50
N ARG A 329 13.43 -8.24 7.49
CA ARG A 329 13.20 -9.34 6.55
C ARG A 329 13.11 -10.64 7.31
N PHE A 330 12.12 -11.45 6.97
CA PHE A 330 11.91 -12.77 7.60
C PHE A 330 11.59 -13.82 6.54
N PRO A 331 12.06 -15.05 6.69
CA PRO A 331 11.53 -16.16 5.89
C PRO A 331 10.07 -16.44 6.28
N LEU A 332 9.33 -17.12 5.40
CA LEU A 332 7.91 -17.44 5.64
C LEU A 332 7.70 -18.24 6.93
N GLU A 333 8.64 -19.10 7.28
CA GLU A 333 8.62 -19.92 8.50
C GLU A 333 8.64 -19.11 9.79
N GLN A 334 9.08 -17.85 9.72
CA GLN A 334 9.12 -16.92 10.85
C GLN A 334 8.04 -15.84 10.74
N PHE A 335 6.93 -16.16 10.10
CA PHE A 335 5.83 -15.20 9.89
C PHE A 335 5.27 -14.63 11.19
N ASP A 336 5.22 -15.43 12.26
CA ASP A 336 4.84 -15.00 13.61
C ASP A 336 5.74 -13.87 14.13
N GLN A 337 7.05 -14.01 13.95
CA GLN A 337 8.04 -13.00 14.35
C GLN A 337 7.94 -11.76 13.45
N ALA A 338 7.73 -11.94 12.15
CA ALA A 338 7.51 -10.86 11.21
C ALA A 338 6.29 -10.01 11.57
N LEU A 339 5.16 -10.67 11.86
CA LEU A 339 3.92 -10.03 12.26
C LEU A 339 4.07 -9.29 13.61
N ALA A 340 4.67 -9.95 14.61
CA ALA A 340 4.93 -9.33 15.90
C ALA A 340 5.86 -8.11 15.78
N THR A 341 6.93 -8.20 15.00
CA THR A 341 7.86 -7.10 14.71
C THR A 341 7.14 -5.90 14.11
N PHE A 342 6.24 -6.15 13.15
CA PHE A 342 5.45 -5.10 12.50
C PHE A 342 4.45 -4.45 13.48
N VAL A 343 3.66 -5.27 14.20
CA VAL A 343 2.57 -4.79 15.09
C VAL A 343 3.14 -4.04 16.29
N GLU A 344 4.16 -4.60 16.94
CA GLU A 344 4.79 -4.03 18.14
C GLU A 344 5.84 -2.96 17.81
N ARG A 345 6.15 -2.76 16.51
CA ARG A 345 7.16 -1.80 16.04
C ARG A 345 8.55 -2.07 16.65
N ARG A 346 8.89 -3.36 16.81
CA ARG A 346 10.18 -3.77 17.38
C ARG A 346 11.33 -3.15 16.57
N ASP A 347 12.38 -2.74 17.25
CA ASP A 347 13.58 -2.15 16.66
C ASP A 347 13.29 -1.03 15.62
N ASN A 348 12.26 -0.21 15.92
CA ASN A 348 11.78 0.87 15.06
C ASN A 348 11.28 0.40 13.68
N ALA A 349 10.64 -0.76 13.62
CA ALA A 349 10.09 -1.31 12.39
C ALA A 349 9.20 -0.30 11.65
N VAL A 350 9.50 -0.10 10.37
CA VAL A 350 8.74 0.74 9.44
C VAL A 350 7.99 -0.15 8.46
N LYS A 351 8.72 -0.93 7.64
CA LYS A 351 8.18 -1.91 6.72
C LYS A 351 8.87 -3.25 6.94
N VAL A 352 8.10 -4.31 7.08
CA VAL A 352 8.58 -5.68 7.26
C VAL A 352 8.24 -6.47 6.01
N VAL A 353 9.22 -7.21 5.49
CA VAL A 353 9.08 -8.04 4.30
C VAL A 353 9.25 -9.50 4.68
N VAL A 354 8.37 -10.35 4.17
CA VAL A 354 8.43 -11.80 4.23
C VAL A 354 8.98 -12.30 2.89
N LEU A 355 9.90 -13.27 2.93
CA LEU A 355 10.56 -13.88 1.78
C LEU A 355 10.10 -15.34 1.65
N PRO A 356 9.00 -15.63 0.92
CA PRO A 356 8.38 -16.96 0.91
C PRO A 356 9.26 -18.05 0.30
N ASN A 357 10.18 -17.69 -0.58
CA ASN A 357 11.13 -18.60 -1.23
C ASN A 357 12.60 -18.34 -0.82
N GLY A 358 12.79 -17.72 0.35
CA GLY A 358 14.12 -17.32 0.83
C GLY A 358 14.62 -16.03 0.20
N ALA A 359 15.76 -15.52 0.71
CA ALA A 359 16.47 -14.43 0.08
C ALA A 359 17.08 -14.91 -1.26
N ASP A 360 17.17 -14.01 -2.24
CA ASP A 360 17.94 -14.31 -3.44
C ASP A 360 19.39 -14.55 -3.02
N GLU A 361 19.98 -15.63 -3.50
CA GLU A 361 21.42 -15.76 -3.48
C GLU A 361 21.97 -14.66 -4.40
N ALA A 362 22.75 -13.74 -3.81
CA ALA A 362 23.30 -12.57 -4.48
C ALA A 362 24.30 -12.95 -5.58
#